data_7f0b916423a6f62a07f59a5a2fb5c333
#
_entry.id   7f0b916423a6f62a07f59a5a2fb5c333
#
_cell.length_a   1.000
_cell.length_b   1.000
_cell.length_c   1.000
_cell.angle_alpha   90.00
_cell.angle_beta   90.00
_cell.angle_gamma   90.00
#
_symmetry.space_group_name_H-M   'P 1'
#
loop_
_entity.id
_entity.type
_entity.pdbx_description
1 polymer ?
#
loop_
_entity_poly.entity_id
_entity_poly.type
_entity_poly.pdbx_seq_one_letter_code
_entity_poly.pdbx_strand_id
1 'polypeptide(L)'
;ITQLLKNAQVAPVLTAHPTETRRRTVFDAQEHITALLIDRHRILDAPKNALTKTRLDNIDQQITRWLTTLWQTALIRVARPRIEDEIEVGLRYYKLSLLKAIPDINQTVSQALADTFGTDTQTAIIQPGSWIGGDHDGNPYVTASTLEYATSRAAETVLKHYEQELHQLEHELSLSDRLAHVTDELRELAEQGHNNIPARVDEPYRRAVHGIRGRIIATLAALIGDDAVEGTWYTNHAPYQTPDQVLADLAIIDESLRANHDHIIADDRLRRIRTALTTFGFHLYSMDLRQNSESYEDFLTEIFAHAHVHPDYRSLTEAEKVALLTAELTSPRPLIAHDADPFSEATQRELDLIAAAKQAVDNFGPRMVPHSIISMAQ
;
A
#
# COMPACT_ATOMS: atom_id res chain seq x y z
N ILE A 1 -9.04 26.95 -6.64
CA ILE A 1 -9.64 25.65 -6.29
C ILE A 1 -8.69 24.52 -6.71
N THR A 2 -8.25 24.43 -7.96
CA THR A 2 -7.34 23.35 -8.45
C THR A 2 -6.06 23.23 -7.62
N GLN A 3 -5.42 24.35 -7.24
CA GLN A 3 -4.24 24.35 -6.39
C GLN A 3 -4.55 23.88 -4.96
N LEU A 4 -5.71 24.24 -4.42
CA LEU A 4 -6.14 23.83 -3.09
C LEU A 4 -6.48 22.34 -3.06
N LEU A 5 -7.10 21.81 -4.10
CA LEU A 5 -7.43 20.39 -4.23
C LEU A 5 -6.19 19.51 -4.41
N LYS A 6 -5.13 20.01 -5.07
CA LYS A 6 -3.86 19.27 -5.19
C LYS A 6 -3.19 19.01 -3.83
N ASN A 7 -3.45 19.88 -2.86
CA ASN A 7 -2.87 19.80 -1.52
C ASN A 7 -3.88 19.26 -0.47
N ALA A 8 -5.15 19.04 -0.87
CA ALA A 8 -6.16 18.52 0.04
C ALA A 8 -5.91 17.02 0.29
N GLN A 9 -5.80 16.66 1.56
CA GLN A 9 -5.59 15.28 1.99
C GLN A 9 -6.48 14.97 3.19
N VAL A 10 -7.10 13.81 3.16
CA VAL A 10 -7.74 13.16 4.32
C VAL A 10 -6.98 11.86 4.55
N ALA A 11 -6.27 11.78 5.67
CA ALA A 11 -5.46 10.63 6.03
C ALA A 11 -6.11 9.84 7.18
N PRO A 12 -6.96 8.85 6.89
CA PRO A 12 -7.40 7.90 7.92
C PRO A 12 -6.21 7.04 8.35
N VAL A 13 -5.88 7.05 9.63
CA VAL A 13 -4.71 6.34 10.16
C VAL A 13 -5.15 5.13 10.97
N LEU A 14 -4.61 3.95 10.62
CA LEU A 14 -4.72 2.76 11.44
C LEU A 14 -3.74 2.85 12.60
N THR A 15 -4.27 2.87 13.83
CA THR A 15 -3.46 2.91 15.04
C THR A 15 -3.31 1.53 15.67
N ALA A 16 -2.14 1.25 16.23
CA ALA A 16 -1.91 0.02 16.98
C ALA A 16 -2.73 0.04 18.29
N HIS A 17 -3.62 -0.94 18.43
CA HIS A 17 -4.32 -1.16 19.68
C HIS A 17 -4.15 -2.64 20.05
N PRO A 18 -3.32 -2.97 21.06
CA PRO A 18 -3.01 -4.34 21.47
C PRO A 18 -4.22 -5.11 22.05
N THR A 19 -5.43 -4.55 21.92
CA THR A 19 -6.70 -5.15 22.34
C THR A 19 -7.28 -6.13 21.30
N GLU A 20 -6.81 -6.15 20.05
CA GLU A 20 -7.27 -7.12 19.04
C GLU A 20 -6.56 -8.47 19.25
N THR A 21 -7.07 -9.23 20.22
CA THR A 21 -6.52 -10.55 20.60
C THR A 21 -7.15 -11.71 19.83
N ARG A 22 -8.05 -11.44 18.87
CA ARG A 22 -8.74 -12.49 18.12
C ARG A 22 -7.78 -13.27 17.21
N ARG A 23 -8.04 -14.58 17.10
CA ARG A 23 -7.26 -15.45 16.23
C ARG A 23 -7.59 -15.19 14.75
N ARG A 24 -6.60 -15.28 13.87
CA ARG A 24 -6.79 -15.20 12.42
C ARG A 24 -7.89 -16.16 11.93
N THR A 25 -7.92 -17.39 12.46
CA THR A 25 -8.91 -18.42 12.12
C THR A 25 -10.36 -18.00 12.40
N VAL A 26 -10.58 -17.10 13.36
CA VAL A 26 -11.92 -16.55 13.66
C VAL A 26 -12.37 -15.65 12.51
N PHE A 27 -11.50 -14.79 12.04
CA PHE A 27 -11.79 -13.92 10.89
C PHE A 27 -12.02 -14.72 9.60
N ASP A 28 -11.17 -15.73 9.35
CA ASP A 28 -11.30 -16.59 8.16
C ASP A 28 -12.66 -17.33 8.18
N ALA A 29 -13.09 -17.82 9.34
CA ALA A 29 -14.40 -18.44 9.50
C ALA A 29 -15.55 -17.43 9.26
N GLN A 30 -15.44 -16.20 9.78
CA GLN A 30 -16.44 -15.16 9.57
C GLN A 30 -16.53 -14.76 8.09
N GLU A 31 -15.44 -14.65 7.38
CA GLU A 31 -15.41 -14.36 5.95
C GLU A 31 -16.13 -15.44 5.14
N HIS A 32 -15.83 -16.73 5.40
CA HIS A 32 -16.52 -17.85 4.75
C HIS A 32 -18.02 -17.86 5.05
N ILE A 33 -18.42 -17.63 6.30
CA ILE A 33 -19.84 -17.54 6.68
C ILE A 33 -20.53 -16.39 5.94
N THR A 34 -19.88 -15.22 5.86
CA THR A 34 -20.43 -14.05 5.16
C THR A 34 -20.63 -14.34 3.67
N ALA A 35 -19.66 -14.94 2.99
CA ALA A 35 -19.76 -15.33 1.59
C ALA A 35 -20.93 -16.32 1.38
N LEU A 36 -21.04 -17.33 2.23
CA LEU A 36 -22.15 -18.29 2.18
C LEU A 36 -23.52 -17.65 2.42
N LEU A 37 -23.63 -16.67 3.33
CA LEU A 37 -24.87 -15.93 3.56
C LEU A 37 -25.27 -15.07 2.36
N ILE A 38 -24.31 -14.44 1.68
CA ILE A 38 -24.55 -13.70 0.43
C ILE A 38 -25.05 -14.64 -0.65
N ASP A 39 -24.41 -15.81 -0.85
CA ASP A 39 -24.85 -16.79 -1.85
C ASP A 39 -26.22 -17.38 -1.53
N ARG A 40 -26.49 -17.63 -0.24
CA ARG A 40 -27.80 -18.05 0.23
C ARG A 40 -28.89 -17.03 -0.13
N HIS A 41 -28.63 -15.75 0.10
CA HIS A 41 -29.55 -14.66 -0.24
C HIS A 41 -29.84 -14.61 -1.75
N ARG A 42 -28.78 -14.67 -2.58
CA ARG A 42 -28.94 -14.72 -4.06
C ARG A 42 -29.80 -15.89 -4.54
N ILE A 43 -29.66 -17.07 -3.91
CA ILE A 43 -30.46 -18.25 -4.26
C ILE A 43 -31.90 -18.08 -3.80
N LEU A 44 -32.16 -17.42 -2.69
CA LEU A 44 -33.53 -17.16 -2.20
C LEU A 44 -34.30 -16.22 -3.13
N ASP A 45 -33.62 -15.29 -3.77
CA ASP A 45 -34.18 -14.34 -4.73
C ASP A 45 -34.36 -14.94 -6.14
N ALA A 46 -33.77 -16.12 -6.40
CA ALA A 46 -33.90 -16.82 -7.67
C ALA A 46 -35.23 -17.62 -7.78
N PRO A 47 -35.67 -17.93 -9.00
CA PRO A 47 -36.86 -18.77 -9.19
C PRO A 47 -36.75 -20.13 -8.49
N LYS A 48 -37.77 -20.47 -7.71
CA LYS A 48 -37.80 -21.70 -6.89
C LYS A 48 -37.99 -22.94 -7.75
N ASN A 49 -37.05 -23.88 -7.67
CA ASN A 49 -37.12 -25.21 -8.28
C ASN A 49 -36.50 -26.26 -7.35
N ALA A 50 -36.56 -27.54 -7.74
CA ALA A 50 -36.03 -28.63 -6.90
C ALA A 50 -34.51 -28.49 -6.63
N LEU A 51 -33.74 -27.98 -7.61
CA LEU A 51 -32.29 -27.70 -7.45
C LEU A 51 -32.03 -26.57 -6.47
N THR A 52 -32.90 -25.56 -6.41
CA THR A 52 -32.82 -24.43 -5.44
C THR A 52 -32.82 -24.95 -4.01
N LYS A 53 -33.71 -25.89 -3.68
CA LYS A 53 -33.79 -26.48 -2.34
C LYS A 53 -32.49 -27.22 -1.98
N THR A 54 -32.00 -28.10 -2.84
CA THR A 54 -30.75 -28.84 -2.60
C THR A 54 -29.55 -27.92 -2.41
N ARG A 55 -29.49 -26.83 -3.19
CA ARG A 55 -28.41 -25.82 -3.04
C ARG A 55 -28.50 -25.10 -1.70
N LEU A 56 -29.69 -24.70 -1.26
CA LEU A 56 -29.89 -24.08 0.05
C LEU A 56 -29.52 -25.02 1.19
N ASP A 57 -29.96 -26.30 1.12
CA ASP A 57 -29.62 -27.30 2.15
C ASP A 57 -28.09 -27.49 2.25
N ASN A 58 -27.37 -27.52 1.11
CA ASN A 58 -25.91 -27.61 1.10
C ASN A 58 -25.24 -26.37 1.71
N ILE A 59 -25.72 -25.18 1.40
CA ILE A 59 -25.19 -23.93 1.99
C ILE A 59 -25.45 -23.89 3.49
N ASP A 60 -26.66 -24.25 3.93
CA ASP A 60 -27.02 -24.27 5.35
C ASP A 60 -26.16 -25.28 6.13
N GLN A 61 -25.82 -26.44 5.54
CA GLN A 61 -24.85 -27.37 6.12
C GLN A 61 -23.45 -26.78 6.23
N GLN A 62 -22.97 -26.08 5.21
CA GLN A 62 -21.66 -25.43 5.25
C GLN A 62 -21.62 -24.34 6.30
N ILE A 63 -22.66 -23.50 6.39
CA ILE A 63 -22.77 -22.46 7.43
C ILE A 63 -22.75 -23.13 8.81
N THR A 64 -23.55 -24.18 9.02
CA THR A 64 -23.60 -24.91 10.28
C THR A 64 -22.23 -25.47 10.67
N ARG A 65 -21.50 -26.05 9.72
CA ARG A 65 -20.13 -26.55 9.94
C ARG A 65 -19.19 -25.44 10.41
N TRP A 66 -19.21 -24.29 9.71
CA TRP A 66 -18.35 -23.16 10.07
C TRP A 66 -18.73 -22.55 11.42
N LEU A 67 -20.02 -22.42 11.72
CA LEU A 67 -20.50 -21.95 13.02
C LEU A 67 -20.10 -22.91 14.15
N THR A 68 -20.21 -24.22 13.94
CA THR A 68 -19.77 -25.22 14.91
C THR A 68 -18.27 -25.17 15.15
N THR A 69 -17.48 -25.03 14.09
CA THR A 69 -16.03 -24.85 14.19
C THR A 69 -15.68 -23.58 14.98
N LEU A 70 -16.35 -22.46 14.66
CA LEU A 70 -16.15 -21.18 15.33
C LEU A 70 -16.53 -21.25 16.82
N TRP A 71 -17.64 -21.92 17.15
CA TRP A 71 -18.09 -22.13 18.52
C TRP A 71 -17.06 -22.89 19.37
N GLN A 72 -16.34 -23.83 18.78
CA GLN A 72 -15.29 -24.63 19.43
C GLN A 72 -13.91 -23.97 19.34
N THR A 73 -13.77 -22.86 18.65
CA THR A 73 -12.52 -22.13 18.52
C THR A 73 -12.38 -21.13 19.67
N ALA A 74 -11.27 -21.19 20.40
CA ALA A 74 -10.98 -20.18 21.42
C ALA A 74 -10.80 -18.82 20.75
N LEU A 75 -11.69 -17.86 21.08
CA LEU A 75 -11.71 -16.54 20.46
C LEU A 75 -10.48 -15.72 20.82
N ILE A 76 -9.97 -15.89 22.04
CA ILE A 76 -8.86 -15.11 22.60
C ILE A 76 -7.58 -15.93 22.53
N ARG A 77 -6.49 -15.30 22.13
CA ARG A 77 -5.15 -15.90 22.25
C ARG A 77 -4.71 -15.84 23.72
N VAL A 78 -4.11 -16.94 24.21
CA VAL A 78 -3.50 -16.98 25.55
C VAL A 78 -2.16 -16.23 25.55
N ALA A 79 -1.44 -16.23 24.43
CA ALA A 79 -0.19 -15.49 24.25
C ALA A 79 -0.46 -14.07 23.73
N ARG A 80 0.33 -13.10 24.21
CA ARG A 80 0.31 -11.73 23.70
C ARG A 80 0.63 -11.74 22.18
N PRO A 81 -0.14 -11.06 21.32
CA PRO A 81 0.19 -10.96 19.90
C PRO A 81 1.56 -10.28 19.75
N ARG A 82 2.34 -10.74 18.79
CA ARG A 82 3.56 -10.05 18.38
C ARG A 82 3.18 -8.91 17.44
N ILE A 83 4.08 -7.94 17.29
CA ILE A 83 3.85 -6.78 16.43
C ILE A 83 3.63 -7.19 14.95
N GLU A 84 4.27 -8.25 14.49
CA GLU A 84 4.06 -8.79 13.15
C GLU A 84 2.63 -9.33 12.96
N ASP A 85 2.03 -9.92 14.00
CA ASP A 85 0.63 -10.33 13.97
C ASP A 85 -0.31 -9.12 13.81
N GLU A 86 0.01 -7.99 14.45
CA GLU A 86 -0.78 -6.75 14.35
C GLU A 86 -0.66 -6.14 12.94
N ILE A 87 0.53 -6.13 12.36
CA ILE A 87 0.78 -5.68 10.99
C ILE A 87 -0.08 -6.50 10.01
N GLU A 88 -0.06 -7.84 10.12
CA GLU A 88 -0.86 -8.70 9.24
C GLU A 88 -2.37 -8.50 9.42
N VAL A 89 -2.84 -8.23 10.64
CA VAL A 89 -4.25 -7.88 10.89
C VAL A 89 -4.60 -6.55 10.21
N GLY A 90 -3.76 -5.52 10.32
CA GLY A 90 -3.94 -4.24 9.63
C GLY A 90 -4.03 -4.41 8.11
N LEU A 91 -3.10 -5.15 7.51
CA LEU A 91 -3.07 -5.45 6.07
C LEU A 91 -4.30 -6.23 5.60
N ARG A 92 -4.89 -7.04 6.47
CA ARG A 92 -6.10 -7.78 6.15
C ARG A 92 -7.29 -6.86 5.84
N TYR A 93 -7.46 -5.75 6.57
CA TYR A 93 -8.52 -4.78 6.27
C TYR A 93 -8.36 -4.17 4.88
N TYR A 94 -7.12 -3.97 4.44
CA TYR A 94 -6.86 -3.56 3.06
C TYR A 94 -7.34 -4.61 2.06
N LYS A 95 -6.94 -5.86 2.23
CA LYS A 95 -7.30 -6.97 1.33
C LYS A 95 -8.81 -7.22 1.27
N LEU A 96 -9.51 -7.10 2.41
CA LEU A 96 -10.95 -7.35 2.49
C LEU A 96 -11.80 -6.22 1.90
N SER A 97 -11.37 -4.95 2.05
CA SER A 97 -12.23 -3.82 1.69
C SER A 97 -11.50 -2.56 1.22
N LEU A 98 -10.43 -2.13 1.90
CA LEU A 98 -9.88 -0.80 1.70
C LEU A 98 -9.19 -0.62 0.34
N LEU A 99 -8.56 -1.66 -0.22
CA LEU A 99 -7.97 -1.63 -1.56
C LEU A 99 -9.00 -1.32 -2.66
N LYS A 100 -10.27 -1.63 -2.42
CA LYS A 100 -11.35 -1.30 -3.33
C LYS A 100 -12.07 -0.02 -2.91
N ALA A 101 -12.45 0.09 -1.64
CA ALA A 101 -13.30 1.18 -1.17
C ALA A 101 -12.65 2.56 -1.28
N ILE A 102 -11.35 2.67 -0.97
CA ILE A 102 -10.66 3.98 -1.01
C ILE A 102 -10.54 4.51 -2.45
N PRO A 103 -10.10 3.74 -3.45
CA PRO A 103 -10.12 4.20 -4.85
C PRO A 103 -11.53 4.54 -5.36
N ASP A 104 -12.56 3.75 -5.01
CA ASP A 104 -13.95 4.02 -5.42
C ASP A 104 -14.44 5.37 -4.84
N ILE A 105 -14.11 5.68 -3.57
CA ILE A 105 -14.44 6.96 -2.95
C ILE A 105 -13.66 8.10 -3.62
N ASN A 106 -12.35 7.95 -3.82
CA ASN A 106 -11.51 8.94 -4.49
C ASN A 106 -12.03 9.23 -5.91
N GLN A 107 -12.45 8.21 -6.65
CA GLN A 107 -13.05 8.36 -7.97
C GLN A 107 -14.38 9.14 -7.90
N THR A 108 -15.25 8.82 -6.94
CA THR A 108 -16.52 9.50 -6.74
C THR A 108 -16.32 10.97 -6.41
N VAL A 109 -15.36 11.29 -5.53
CA VAL A 109 -15.01 12.67 -5.17
C VAL A 109 -14.43 13.41 -6.37
N SER A 110 -13.51 12.80 -7.13
CA SER A 110 -12.93 13.41 -8.34
C SER A 110 -14.01 13.73 -9.38
N GLN A 111 -14.97 12.83 -9.59
CA GLN A 111 -16.09 13.07 -10.50
C GLN A 111 -16.98 14.22 -10.03
N ALA A 112 -17.34 14.24 -8.75
CA ALA A 112 -18.16 15.34 -8.19
C ALA A 112 -17.46 16.71 -8.30
N LEU A 113 -16.14 16.74 -8.15
CA LEU A 113 -15.33 17.95 -8.33
C LEU A 113 -15.26 18.38 -9.80
N ALA A 114 -15.10 17.42 -10.72
CA ALA A 114 -15.13 17.68 -12.16
C ALA A 114 -16.48 18.26 -12.59
N ASP A 115 -17.58 17.67 -12.14
CA ASP A 115 -18.95 18.11 -12.45
C ASP A 115 -19.27 19.51 -11.88
N THR A 116 -18.71 19.82 -10.69
CA THR A 116 -19.01 21.08 -10.00
C THR A 116 -18.13 22.24 -10.48
N PHE A 117 -16.84 21.98 -10.73
CA PHE A 117 -15.83 23.01 -10.97
C PHE A 117 -15.20 22.95 -12.36
N GLY A 118 -15.57 21.98 -13.21
CA GLY A 118 -14.99 21.79 -14.53
C GLY A 118 -13.50 21.40 -14.50
N THR A 119 -13.03 20.84 -13.39
CA THR A 119 -11.62 20.47 -13.19
C THR A 119 -11.45 18.97 -13.38
N ASP A 120 -10.76 18.57 -14.43
CA ASP A 120 -10.32 17.17 -14.58
C ASP A 120 -9.09 16.93 -13.69
N THR A 121 -9.32 16.76 -12.39
CA THR A 121 -8.26 16.44 -11.43
C THR A 121 -8.46 15.00 -10.93
N GLN A 122 -7.66 14.07 -11.41
CA GLN A 122 -7.50 12.75 -10.79
C GLN A 122 -6.73 12.92 -9.47
N THR A 123 -7.40 13.45 -8.46
CA THR A 123 -6.78 13.73 -7.15
C THR A 123 -7.20 12.66 -6.16
N ALA A 124 -6.24 11.91 -5.62
CA ALA A 124 -6.48 11.01 -4.50
C ALA A 124 -6.52 11.83 -3.20
N ILE A 125 -7.72 12.28 -2.80
CA ILE A 125 -7.91 13.06 -1.57
C ILE A 125 -7.75 12.17 -0.34
N ILE A 126 -8.27 10.93 -0.38
CA ILE A 126 -8.09 9.98 0.71
C ILE A 126 -6.78 9.22 0.47
N GLN A 127 -5.83 9.41 1.38
CA GLN A 127 -4.53 8.74 1.38
C GLN A 127 -4.35 8.12 2.77
N PRO A 128 -4.43 6.80 2.90
CA PRO A 128 -4.40 6.16 4.20
C PRO A 128 -3.02 6.20 4.84
N GLY A 129 -3.00 6.21 6.18
CA GLY A 129 -1.82 6.10 7.00
C GLY A 129 -1.87 4.93 7.98
N SER A 130 -0.75 4.62 8.61
CA SER A 130 -0.64 3.61 9.66
C SER A 130 0.42 4.00 10.69
N TRP A 131 0.15 3.66 11.95
CA TRP A 131 1.12 3.68 13.04
C TRP A 131 1.62 2.28 13.39
N ILE A 132 1.00 1.24 12.83
CA ILE A 132 1.31 -0.15 13.16
C ILE A 132 2.68 -0.51 12.57
N GLY A 133 3.68 -0.63 13.41
CA GLY A 133 5.08 -0.86 13.03
C GLY A 133 5.97 0.39 13.00
N GLY A 134 5.40 1.60 13.19
CA GLY A 134 6.13 2.89 13.27
C GLY A 134 6.00 3.59 14.62
N ASP A 135 5.03 3.21 15.45
CA ASP A 135 4.80 3.80 16.77
C ASP A 135 5.66 3.10 17.84
N HIS A 136 6.77 3.73 18.19
CA HIS A 136 7.70 3.24 19.21
C HIS A 136 7.64 4.06 20.52
N ASP A 137 6.67 4.96 20.66
CA ASP A 137 6.42 5.71 21.89
C ASP A 137 5.97 4.77 23.02
N GLY A 138 6.89 4.52 23.96
CA GLY A 138 6.68 3.56 25.05
C GLY A 138 6.59 2.09 24.63
N ASN A 139 6.88 1.75 23.38
CA ASN A 139 6.84 0.40 22.86
C ASN A 139 8.24 -0.11 22.44
N PRO A 140 8.93 -0.87 23.29
CA PRO A 140 10.29 -1.35 23.01
C PRO A 140 10.34 -2.43 21.90
N TYR A 141 9.21 -2.96 21.46
CA TYR A 141 9.12 -4.01 20.44
C TYR A 141 9.08 -3.46 19.02
N VAL A 142 8.86 -2.15 18.84
CA VAL A 142 9.01 -1.50 17.54
C VAL A 142 10.48 -1.16 17.34
N THR A 143 11.10 -1.82 16.38
CA THR A 143 12.51 -1.74 16.04
C THR A 143 12.68 -1.46 14.55
N ALA A 144 13.90 -1.21 14.09
CA ALA A 144 14.22 -1.09 12.67
C ALA A 144 13.69 -2.28 11.86
N SER A 145 13.91 -3.52 12.31
CA SER A 145 13.41 -4.72 11.64
C SER A 145 11.89 -4.82 11.60
N THR A 146 11.19 -4.29 12.61
CA THR A 146 9.73 -4.19 12.63
C THR A 146 9.24 -3.21 11.56
N LEU A 147 9.88 -2.05 11.44
CA LEU A 147 9.56 -1.06 10.42
C LEU A 147 9.81 -1.59 9.02
N GLU A 148 10.96 -2.24 8.79
CA GLU A 148 11.30 -2.90 7.53
C GLU A 148 10.25 -3.96 7.15
N TYR A 149 9.85 -4.79 8.11
CA TYR A 149 8.81 -5.78 7.90
C TYR A 149 7.47 -5.13 7.53
N ALA A 150 7.02 -4.12 8.29
CA ALA A 150 5.75 -3.45 8.06
C ALA A 150 5.70 -2.79 6.66
N THR A 151 6.76 -2.07 6.28
CA THR A 151 6.83 -1.36 4.99
C THR A 151 6.94 -2.32 3.81
N SER A 152 7.73 -3.39 3.93
CA SER A 152 7.85 -4.42 2.91
C SER A 152 6.55 -5.20 2.72
N ARG A 153 5.86 -5.56 3.80
CA ARG A 153 4.55 -6.25 3.73
C ARG A 153 3.45 -5.37 3.14
N ALA A 154 3.48 -4.06 3.41
CA ALA A 154 2.56 -3.11 2.80
C ALA A 154 2.78 -3.02 1.28
N ALA A 155 4.03 -2.85 0.85
CA ALA A 155 4.40 -2.79 -0.57
C ALA A 155 4.07 -4.10 -1.30
N GLU A 156 4.38 -5.25 -0.72
CA GLU A 156 4.01 -6.55 -1.27
C GLU A 156 2.50 -6.69 -1.47
N THR A 157 1.71 -6.23 -0.48
CA THR A 157 0.26 -6.32 -0.54
C THR A 157 -0.31 -5.52 -1.70
N VAL A 158 0.16 -4.29 -1.91
CA VAL A 158 -0.37 -3.44 -2.98
C VAL A 158 0.14 -3.86 -4.36
N LEU A 159 1.39 -4.28 -4.48
CA LEU A 159 1.94 -4.74 -5.76
C LEU A 159 1.27 -6.04 -6.23
N LYS A 160 0.97 -6.98 -5.32
CA LYS A 160 0.17 -8.17 -5.62
C LYS A 160 -1.27 -7.82 -6.03
N HIS A 161 -1.86 -6.79 -5.42
CA HIS A 161 -3.16 -6.29 -5.86
C HIS A 161 -3.12 -5.75 -7.29
N TYR A 162 -2.11 -4.94 -7.64
CA TYR A 162 -1.95 -4.46 -9.02
C TYR A 162 -1.73 -5.59 -10.00
N GLU A 163 -0.92 -6.59 -9.65
CA GLU A 163 -0.72 -7.77 -10.48
C GLU A 163 -2.04 -8.48 -10.78
N GLN A 164 -2.88 -8.71 -9.76
CA GLN A 164 -4.17 -9.35 -9.90
C GLN A 164 -5.15 -8.53 -10.76
N GLU A 165 -5.23 -7.22 -10.55
CA GLU A 165 -6.10 -6.35 -11.34
C GLU A 165 -5.63 -6.23 -12.80
N LEU A 166 -4.31 -6.17 -13.05
CA LEU A 166 -3.75 -6.21 -14.39
C LEU A 166 -3.97 -7.55 -15.07
N HIS A 167 -3.93 -8.66 -14.34
CA HIS A 167 -4.26 -9.97 -14.87
C HIS A 167 -5.71 -10.04 -15.36
N GLN A 168 -6.65 -9.47 -14.59
CA GLN A 168 -8.05 -9.38 -15.04
C GLN A 168 -8.19 -8.47 -16.27
N LEU A 169 -7.53 -7.30 -16.25
CA LEU A 169 -7.53 -6.37 -17.38
C LEU A 169 -6.95 -7.01 -18.65
N GLU A 170 -5.89 -7.81 -18.53
CA GLU A 170 -5.31 -8.58 -19.64
C GLU A 170 -6.34 -9.52 -20.30
N HIS A 171 -7.24 -10.11 -19.49
CA HIS A 171 -8.31 -10.96 -20.02
C HIS A 171 -9.47 -10.17 -20.64
N GLU A 172 -9.79 -9.00 -20.11
CA GLU A 172 -10.87 -8.14 -20.59
C GLU A 172 -10.53 -7.44 -21.91
N LEU A 173 -9.26 -7.00 -22.08
CA LEU A 173 -8.83 -6.23 -23.26
C LEU A 173 -8.35 -7.09 -24.42
N SER A 174 -9.12 -8.10 -24.82
CA SER A 174 -8.85 -8.90 -26.03
C SER A 174 -9.32 -8.24 -27.33
N LEU A 175 -9.11 -6.93 -27.43
CA LEU A 175 -9.53 -6.12 -28.58
C LEU A 175 -8.59 -6.34 -29.78
N SER A 176 -9.18 -6.66 -30.95
CA SER A 176 -8.43 -6.88 -32.19
C SER A 176 -8.23 -5.56 -32.95
N ASP A 177 -7.02 -5.30 -33.41
CA ASP A 177 -6.67 -4.14 -34.26
C ASP A 177 -7.27 -4.24 -35.69
N ARG A 178 -7.91 -5.34 -36.02
CA ARG A 178 -8.70 -5.49 -37.25
C ARG A 178 -10.09 -4.84 -37.14
N LEU A 179 -10.57 -4.62 -35.89
CA LEU A 179 -11.92 -4.13 -35.63
C LEU A 179 -11.90 -2.75 -34.93
N ALA A 180 -10.85 -2.45 -34.20
CA ALA A 180 -10.66 -1.21 -33.46
C ALA A 180 -9.45 -0.44 -33.98
N HIS A 181 -9.54 0.88 -34.01
CA HIS A 181 -8.37 1.71 -34.27
C HIS A 181 -7.42 1.66 -33.05
N VAL A 182 -6.14 1.53 -33.32
CA VAL A 182 -5.09 1.46 -32.28
C VAL A 182 -4.04 2.51 -32.58
N THR A 183 -3.67 3.31 -31.58
CA THR A 183 -2.62 4.34 -31.74
C THR A 183 -1.23 3.71 -31.91
N ASP A 184 -0.30 4.45 -32.49
CA ASP A 184 1.05 3.96 -32.71
C ASP A 184 1.81 3.76 -31.39
N GLU A 185 1.57 4.61 -30.40
CA GLU A 185 2.14 4.51 -29.03
C GLU A 185 1.71 3.20 -28.36
N LEU A 186 0.44 2.80 -28.53
CA LEU A 186 -0.03 1.51 -28.00
C LEU A 186 0.61 0.32 -28.72
N ARG A 187 0.85 0.42 -30.03
CA ARG A 187 1.56 -0.63 -30.79
C ARG A 187 2.98 -0.80 -30.27
N GLU A 188 3.70 0.31 -30.06
CA GLU A 188 5.04 0.29 -29.49
C GLU A 188 5.07 -0.33 -28.08
N LEU A 189 4.13 0.05 -27.21
CA LEU A 189 3.99 -0.52 -25.88
C LEU A 189 3.69 -2.03 -25.93
N ALA A 190 2.84 -2.48 -26.87
CA ALA A 190 2.51 -3.89 -27.07
C ALA A 190 3.73 -4.71 -27.54
N GLU A 191 4.60 -4.14 -28.38
CA GLU A 191 5.85 -4.79 -28.83
C GLU A 191 6.83 -4.97 -27.67
N GLN A 192 6.93 -3.98 -26.77
CA GLN A 192 7.75 -4.04 -25.56
C GLN A 192 7.21 -5.06 -24.54
N GLY A 193 5.96 -5.50 -24.68
CA GLY A 193 5.32 -6.45 -23.77
C GLY A 193 5.83 -7.89 -23.88
N HIS A 194 6.71 -8.20 -24.84
CA HIS A 194 7.31 -9.54 -25.06
C HIS A 194 6.32 -10.71 -25.17
N ASN A 195 5.05 -10.42 -25.45
CA ASN A 195 4.03 -11.43 -25.65
C ASN A 195 3.91 -11.81 -27.13
N ASN A 196 4.75 -12.75 -27.55
CA ASN A 196 4.86 -13.20 -28.95
C ASN A 196 4.01 -14.44 -29.27
N ILE A 197 2.92 -14.68 -28.52
CA ILE A 197 2.01 -15.78 -28.76
C ILE A 197 1.29 -15.55 -30.11
N PRO A 198 1.37 -16.45 -31.10
CA PRO A 198 0.78 -16.23 -32.42
C PRO A 198 -0.73 -15.92 -32.40
N ALA A 199 -1.46 -16.49 -31.45
CA ALA A 199 -2.90 -16.24 -31.27
C ALA A 199 -3.24 -14.83 -30.74
N ARG A 200 -2.24 -14.03 -30.33
CA ARG A 200 -2.41 -12.68 -29.77
C ARG A 200 -1.80 -11.58 -30.63
N VAL A 201 -1.38 -11.89 -31.86
CA VAL A 201 -0.69 -10.93 -32.74
C VAL A 201 -1.57 -9.71 -33.04
N ASP A 202 -2.88 -9.91 -33.18
CA ASP A 202 -3.87 -8.87 -33.45
C ASP A 202 -4.55 -8.32 -32.18
N GLU A 203 -4.02 -8.63 -30.98
CA GLU A 203 -4.54 -8.13 -29.68
C GLU A 203 -3.53 -7.15 -29.00
N PRO A 204 -3.26 -5.97 -29.53
CA PRO A 204 -2.22 -5.06 -29.01
C PRO A 204 -2.51 -4.58 -27.59
N TYR A 205 -3.76 -4.33 -27.22
CA TYR A 205 -4.13 -3.94 -25.85
C TYR A 205 -3.73 -5.03 -24.83
N ARG A 206 -4.10 -6.28 -25.11
CA ARG A 206 -3.74 -7.42 -24.24
C ARG A 206 -2.23 -7.60 -24.12
N ARG A 207 -1.49 -7.43 -25.23
CA ARG A 207 -0.02 -7.52 -25.24
C ARG A 207 0.63 -6.41 -24.43
N ALA A 208 0.11 -5.19 -24.50
CA ALA A 208 0.58 -4.06 -23.70
C ALA A 208 0.35 -4.30 -22.20
N VAL A 209 -0.88 -4.71 -21.81
CA VAL A 209 -1.20 -5.03 -20.40
C VAL A 209 -0.33 -6.18 -19.88
N HIS A 210 -0.06 -7.19 -20.69
CA HIS A 210 0.86 -8.29 -20.35
C HIS A 210 2.27 -7.75 -20.01
N GLY A 211 2.80 -6.83 -20.81
CA GLY A 211 4.08 -6.18 -20.54
C GLY A 211 4.09 -5.38 -19.25
N ILE A 212 3.06 -4.56 -19.01
CA ILE A 212 2.89 -3.80 -17.77
C ILE A 212 2.83 -4.74 -16.55
N ARG A 213 2.06 -5.82 -16.65
CA ARG A 213 1.95 -6.84 -15.59
C ARG A 213 3.30 -7.51 -15.32
N GLY A 214 4.06 -7.87 -16.37
CA GLY A 214 5.41 -8.42 -16.23
C GLY A 214 6.36 -7.48 -15.50
N ARG A 215 6.31 -6.18 -15.81
CA ARG A 215 7.09 -5.15 -15.13
C ARG A 215 6.68 -4.95 -13.67
N ILE A 216 5.38 -5.04 -13.33
CA ILE A 216 4.90 -5.00 -11.94
C ILE A 216 5.43 -6.20 -11.14
N ILE A 217 5.44 -7.40 -11.73
CA ILE A 217 6.00 -8.59 -11.07
C ILE A 217 7.52 -8.45 -10.90
N ALA A 218 8.22 -7.93 -11.91
CA ALA A 218 9.65 -7.62 -11.81
C ALA A 218 9.93 -6.58 -10.71
N THR A 219 9.05 -5.58 -10.55
CA THR A 219 9.12 -4.59 -9.47
C THR A 219 8.93 -5.25 -8.10
N LEU A 220 7.95 -6.14 -7.97
CA LEU A 220 7.72 -6.91 -6.74
C LEU A 220 8.96 -7.77 -6.38
N ALA A 221 9.54 -8.47 -7.35
CA ALA A 221 10.76 -9.25 -7.15
C ALA A 221 11.95 -8.36 -6.74
N ALA A 222 12.13 -7.21 -7.39
CA ALA A 222 13.24 -6.30 -7.09
C ALA A 222 13.13 -5.64 -5.71
N LEU A 223 11.92 -5.29 -5.25
CA LEU A 223 11.70 -4.58 -3.99
C LEU A 223 11.55 -5.52 -2.79
N ILE A 224 10.97 -6.69 -2.98
CA ILE A 224 10.61 -7.61 -1.88
C ILE A 224 11.46 -8.88 -1.91
N GLY A 225 11.82 -9.35 -3.11
CA GLY A 225 12.59 -10.57 -3.33
C GLY A 225 11.85 -11.60 -4.20
N ASP A 226 12.61 -12.53 -4.75
CA ASP A 226 12.09 -13.56 -5.66
C ASP A 226 11.08 -14.51 -5.00
N ASP A 227 11.16 -14.69 -3.68
CA ASP A 227 10.21 -15.53 -2.93
C ASP A 227 8.78 -14.94 -2.90
N ALA A 228 8.64 -13.64 -3.21
CA ALA A 228 7.32 -12.97 -3.26
C ALA A 228 6.56 -13.23 -4.56
N VAL A 229 7.19 -13.80 -5.59
CA VAL A 229 6.64 -14.00 -6.93
C VAL A 229 6.59 -15.46 -7.33
N GLU A 230 5.68 -15.80 -8.26
CA GLU A 230 5.55 -17.13 -8.80
C GLU A 230 6.07 -17.20 -10.25
N GLY A 231 6.89 -18.22 -10.52
CA GLY A 231 7.45 -18.44 -11.84
C GLY A 231 8.56 -17.46 -12.23
N THR A 232 9.01 -17.52 -13.49
CA THR A 232 10.16 -16.74 -13.99
C THR A 232 9.85 -15.96 -15.28
N TRP A 233 8.62 -15.95 -15.75
CA TRP A 233 8.26 -15.32 -17.03
C TRP A 233 8.46 -13.80 -17.05
N TYR A 234 8.50 -13.16 -15.88
CA TYR A 234 8.72 -11.73 -15.68
C TYR A 234 10.20 -11.31 -15.85
N THR A 235 11.14 -12.24 -15.84
CA THR A 235 12.59 -11.93 -15.83
C THR A 235 13.08 -11.17 -17.06
N ASN A 236 12.31 -11.19 -18.15
CA ASN A 236 12.60 -10.41 -19.35
C ASN A 236 12.05 -8.98 -19.29
N HIS A 237 11.40 -8.60 -18.20
CA HIS A 237 10.82 -7.28 -18.01
C HIS A 237 11.64 -6.45 -17.03
N ALA A 238 11.93 -5.20 -17.38
CA ALA A 238 12.58 -4.26 -16.46
C ALA A 238 11.60 -3.78 -15.39
N PRO A 239 11.98 -3.76 -14.10
CA PRO A 239 11.11 -3.26 -13.03
C PRO A 239 10.80 -1.77 -13.21
N TYR A 240 9.64 -1.35 -12.77
CA TYR A 240 9.31 0.07 -12.63
C TYR A 240 10.08 0.67 -11.45
N GLN A 241 10.57 1.88 -11.62
CA GLN A 241 11.27 2.62 -10.56
C GLN A 241 10.29 3.47 -9.74
N THR A 242 9.19 3.93 -10.35
CA THR A 242 8.19 4.78 -9.70
C THR A 242 6.78 4.41 -10.16
N PRO A 243 5.74 4.67 -9.33
CA PRO A 243 4.35 4.52 -9.74
C PRO A 243 3.98 5.37 -10.97
N ASP A 244 4.63 6.53 -11.16
CA ASP A 244 4.36 7.42 -12.30
C ASP A 244 4.70 6.77 -13.64
N GLN A 245 5.71 5.91 -13.69
CA GLN A 245 6.02 5.14 -14.90
C GLN A 245 4.91 4.16 -15.26
N VAL A 246 4.29 3.51 -14.25
CA VAL A 246 3.12 2.63 -14.47
C VAL A 246 1.94 3.44 -14.97
N LEU A 247 1.69 4.60 -14.34
CA LEU A 247 0.61 5.51 -14.74
C LEU A 247 0.80 6.01 -16.17
N ALA A 248 2.02 6.28 -16.60
CA ALA A 248 2.34 6.68 -17.97
C ALA A 248 2.01 5.56 -18.99
N ASP A 249 2.41 4.32 -18.72
CA ASP A 249 2.09 3.18 -19.59
C ASP A 249 0.56 2.93 -19.65
N LEU A 250 -0.14 3.04 -18.52
CA LEU A 250 -1.61 2.91 -18.48
C LEU A 250 -2.33 4.09 -19.16
N ALA A 251 -1.72 5.28 -19.20
CA ALA A 251 -2.28 6.42 -19.92
C ALA A 251 -2.27 6.18 -21.43
N ILE A 252 -1.23 5.55 -22.00
CA ILE A 252 -1.20 5.16 -23.40
C ILE A 252 -2.40 4.27 -23.77
N ILE A 253 -2.73 3.31 -22.91
CA ILE A 253 -3.89 2.43 -23.10
C ILE A 253 -5.20 3.24 -23.06
N ASP A 254 -5.36 4.12 -22.06
CA ASP A 254 -6.52 4.99 -21.89
C ASP A 254 -6.73 5.92 -23.09
N GLU A 255 -5.67 6.58 -23.56
CA GLU A 255 -5.71 7.48 -24.71
C GLU A 255 -6.09 6.75 -26.00
N SER A 256 -5.55 5.56 -26.24
CA SER A 256 -5.90 4.75 -27.41
C SER A 256 -7.35 4.30 -27.38
N LEU A 257 -7.89 3.85 -26.22
CA LEU A 257 -9.32 3.52 -26.07
C LEU A 257 -10.21 4.74 -26.34
N ARG A 258 -9.86 5.91 -25.78
CA ARG A 258 -10.64 7.15 -25.99
C ARG A 258 -10.60 7.65 -27.43
N ALA A 259 -9.47 7.52 -28.11
CA ALA A 259 -9.35 7.83 -29.54
C ALA A 259 -10.26 6.97 -30.41
N ASN A 260 -10.55 5.74 -29.97
CA ASN A 260 -11.52 4.84 -30.61
C ASN A 260 -12.96 4.97 -30.08
N HIS A 261 -13.25 6.00 -29.27
CA HIS A 261 -14.57 6.23 -28.62
C HIS A 261 -15.00 5.14 -27.61
N ASP A 262 -14.08 4.32 -27.13
CA ASP A 262 -14.31 3.23 -26.17
C ASP A 262 -14.25 3.72 -24.71
N HIS A 263 -14.88 4.86 -24.42
CA HIS A 263 -14.89 5.46 -23.07
C HIS A 263 -15.41 4.50 -22.01
N ILE A 264 -16.40 3.69 -22.35
CA ILE A 264 -17.02 2.74 -21.43
C ILE A 264 -16.03 1.67 -20.96
N ILE A 265 -15.06 1.30 -21.81
CA ILE A 265 -13.98 0.35 -21.47
C ILE A 265 -12.90 1.05 -20.65
N ALA A 266 -12.51 2.26 -21.08
CA ALA A 266 -11.48 3.05 -20.39
C ALA A 266 -11.90 3.43 -18.95
N ASP A 267 -13.18 3.69 -18.74
CA ASP A 267 -13.73 4.19 -17.47
C ASP A 267 -14.07 3.08 -16.45
N ASP A 268 -13.81 1.81 -16.76
CA ASP A 268 -14.02 0.69 -15.83
C ASP A 268 -12.70 0.29 -15.10
N ARG A 269 -12.23 -0.94 -15.27
CA ARG A 269 -11.08 -1.50 -14.55
C ARG A 269 -9.79 -0.70 -14.74
N LEU A 270 -9.51 -0.25 -15.96
CA LEU A 270 -8.33 0.58 -16.25
C LEU A 270 -8.30 1.83 -15.36
N ARG A 271 -9.43 2.55 -15.28
CA ARG A 271 -9.56 3.73 -14.42
C ARG A 271 -9.37 3.38 -12.94
N ARG A 272 -9.93 2.26 -12.46
CA ARG A 272 -9.76 1.80 -11.07
C ARG A 272 -8.30 1.53 -10.73
N ILE A 273 -7.56 0.85 -11.61
CA ILE A 273 -6.13 0.59 -11.43
C ILE A 273 -5.35 1.91 -11.35
N ARG A 274 -5.62 2.86 -12.26
CA ARG A 274 -4.97 4.18 -12.25
C ARG A 274 -5.27 4.94 -10.96
N THR A 275 -6.52 4.94 -10.50
CA THR A 275 -6.91 5.58 -9.24
C THR A 275 -6.24 4.90 -8.04
N ALA A 276 -6.16 3.58 -8.02
CA ALA A 276 -5.47 2.83 -6.97
C ALA A 276 -3.97 3.16 -6.93
N LEU A 277 -3.29 3.23 -8.08
CA LEU A 277 -1.88 3.65 -8.17
C LEU A 277 -1.65 5.07 -7.67
N THR A 278 -2.53 6.01 -8.04
CA THR A 278 -2.46 7.40 -7.55
C THR A 278 -2.67 7.46 -6.03
N THR A 279 -3.56 6.62 -5.50
CA THR A 279 -3.88 6.56 -4.07
C THR A 279 -2.76 5.92 -3.25
N PHE A 280 -2.33 4.72 -3.63
CA PHE A 280 -1.50 3.84 -2.80
C PHE A 280 -0.02 3.81 -3.23
N GLY A 281 0.33 4.27 -4.44
CA GLY A 281 1.70 4.16 -4.95
C GLY A 281 2.22 2.72 -4.89
N PHE A 282 3.51 2.55 -4.53
CA PHE A 282 4.09 1.25 -4.19
C PHE A 282 4.13 0.99 -2.68
N HIS A 283 3.66 1.95 -1.86
CA HIS A 283 3.77 1.94 -0.40
C HIS A 283 2.48 1.50 0.32
N LEU A 284 1.33 1.44 -0.34
CA LEU A 284 0.00 1.13 0.19
C LEU A 284 -0.56 2.21 1.13
N TYR A 285 0.16 2.58 2.16
CA TYR A 285 -0.16 3.60 3.14
C TYR A 285 1.10 4.32 3.62
N SER A 286 0.94 5.54 4.11
CA SER A 286 2.02 6.26 4.76
C SER A 286 2.23 5.74 6.17
N MET A 287 3.49 5.45 6.53
CA MET A 287 3.88 5.06 7.88
C MET A 287 4.31 6.29 8.65
N ASP A 288 3.68 6.60 9.77
CA ASP A 288 4.14 7.65 10.68
C ASP A 288 5.06 7.04 11.74
N LEU A 289 6.24 7.61 11.91
CA LEU A 289 7.07 7.35 13.08
C LEU A 289 6.52 8.16 14.26
N ARG A 290 6.43 7.54 15.44
CA ARG A 290 5.97 8.24 16.63
C ARG A 290 6.84 7.91 17.84
N GLN A 291 7.36 8.97 18.49
CA GLN A 291 8.20 8.87 19.70
C GLN A 291 7.91 10.05 20.64
N ASN A 292 8.18 9.91 21.92
CA ASN A 292 8.04 11.00 22.87
C ASN A 292 9.23 11.98 22.82
N SER A 293 8.98 13.21 23.25
CA SER A 293 9.97 14.29 23.22
C SER A 293 11.18 14.01 24.12
N GLU A 294 11.01 13.33 25.25
CA GLU A 294 12.09 13.01 26.17
C GLU A 294 13.13 12.06 25.54
N SER A 295 12.66 11.03 24.80
CA SER A 295 13.54 10.13 24.06
C SER A 295 14.37 10.86 23.00
N TYR A 296 13.76 11.82 22.29
CA TYR A 296 14.50 12.66 21.34
C TYR A 296 15.49 13.59 22.02
N GLU A 297 15.17 14.15 23.20
CA GLU A 297 16.12 14.96 23.97
C GLU A 297 17.33 14.13 24.40
N ASP A 298 17.11 12.92 24.91
CA ASP A 298 18.20 12.02 25.31
C ASP A 298 19.07 11.64 24.10
N PHE A 299 18.44 11.27 22.98
CA PHE A 299 19.11 10.99 21.73
C PHE A 299 19.98 12.16 21.23
N LEU A 300 19.42 13.37 21.16
CA LEU A 300 20.14 14.54 20.72
C LEU A 300 21.26 14.95 21.70
N THR A 301 21.06 14.76 23.01
CA THR A 301 22.08 15.04 24.01
C THR A 301 23.33 14.21 23.76
N GLU A 302 23.17 12.92 23.53
CA GLU A 302 24.31 12.02 23.25
C GLU A 302 24.95 12.33 21.88
N ILE A 303 24.17 12.51 20.82
CA ILE A 303 24.69 12.85 19.49
C ILE A 303 25.48 14.18 19.52
N PHE A 304 24.97 15.21 20.14
CA PHE A 304 25.64 16.52 20.19
C PHE A 304 26.88 16.52 21.07
N ALA A 305 26.91 15.74 22.15
CA ALA A 305 28.09 15.54 22.93
C ALA A 305 29.21 14.84 22.12
N HIS A 306 28.91 13.76 21.43
CA HIS A 306 29.84 13.04 20.53
C HIS A 306 30.33 13.91 19.37
N ALA A 307 29.44 14.71 18.78
CA ALA A 307 29.78 15.61 17.68
C ALA A 307 30.53 16.89 18.15
N HIS A 308 30.80 17.05 19.45
CA HIS A 308 31.35 18.25 20.05
C HIS A 308 30.58 19.54 19.72
N VAL A 309 29.26 19.42 19.53
CA VAL A 309 28.34 20.55 19.30
C VAL A 309 27.97 21.20 20.61
N HIS A 310 27.47 20.41 21.56
CA HIS A 310 27.11 20.85 22.89
C HIS A 310 27.24 19.67 23.88
N PRO A 311 27.88 19.88 25.05
CA PRO A 311 28.14 18.78 25.98
C PRO A 311 26.89 18.26 26.70
N ASP A 312 25.86 19.09 26.85
CA ASP A 312 24.62 18.75 27.55
C ASP A 312 23.42 19.53 26.94
N TYR A 313 22.88 19.03 25.86
CA TYR A 313 21.75 19.64 25.16
C TYR A 313 20.50 19.76 26.05
N ARG A 314 20.29 18.81 26.97
CA ARG A 314 19.12 18.76 27.85
C ARG A 314 19.08 19.94 28.82
N SER A 315 20.25 20.49 29.19
CA SER A 315 20.36 21.66 30.11
C SER A 315 20.01 22.99 29.48
N LEU A 316 19.87 23.05 28.14
CA LEU A 316 19.57 24.29 27.41
C LEU A 316 18.12 24.73 27.64
N THR A 317 17.89 26.03 27.65
CA THR A 317 16.56 26.61 27.57
C THR A 317 15.94 26.34 26.18
N GLU A 318 14.63 26.40 26.05
CA GLU A 318 13.94 26.17 24.78
C GLU A 318 14.44 27.10 23.66
N ALA A 319 14.66 28.37 23.96
CA ALA A 319 15.21 29.33 22.98
C ALA A 319 16.61 28.94 22.50
N GLU A 320 17.47 28.43 23.40
CA GLU A 320 18.81 27.94 23.06
C GLU A 320 18.74 26.64 22.24
N LYS A 321 17.83 25.71 22.58
CA LYS A 321 17.60 24.50 21.81
C LYS A 321 17.17 24.82 20.35
N VAL A 322 16.22 25.74 20.20
CA VAL A 322 15.76 26.18 18.87
C VAL A 322 16.89 26.82 18.08
N ALA A 323 17.67 27.68 18.70
CA ALA A 323 18.82 28.34 18.04
C ALA A 323 19.86 27.31 17.60
N LEU A 324 20.21 26.34 18.46
CA LEU A 324 21.18 25.29 18.18
C LEU A 324 20.71 24.39 17.07
N LEU A 325 19.48 23.89 17.14
CA LEU A 325 18.88 23.02 16.10
C LEU A 325 18.81 23.74 14.75
N THR A 326 18.44 25.03 14.74
CA THR A 326 18.39 25.82 13.50
C THR A 326 19.76 25.95 12.87
N ALA A 327 20.81 26.17 13.70
CA ALA A 327 22.18 26.26 13.23
C ALA A 327 22.66 24.90 12.64
N GLU A 328 22.39 23.81 13.32
CA GLU A 328 22.79 22.46 12.85
C GLU A 328 22.07 22.03 11.59
N LEU A 329 20.80 22.37 11.42
CA LEU A 329 20.03 22.09 10.19
C LEU A 329 20.63 22.77 8.93
N THR A 330 21.35 23.87 9.11
CA THR A 330 22.02 24.59 8.02
C THR A 330 23.46 24.14 7.80
N SER A 331 24.00 23.33 8.70
CA SER A 331 25.38 22.81 8.63
C SER A 331 25.48 21.61 7.71
N PRO A 332 26.37 21.61 6.70
CA PRO A 332 26.52 20.47 5.78
C PRO A 332 27.34 19.31 6.38
N ARG A 333 27.91 19.47 7.58
CA ARG A 333 28.71 18.41 8.18
C ARG A 333 27.84 17.28 8.74
N PRO A 334 28.30 16.02 8.66
CA PRO A 334 27.64 14.93 9.36
C PRO A 334 27.81 15.09 10.88
N LEU A 335 26.75 14.80 11.65
CA LEU A 335 26.79 14.81 13.12
C LEU A 335 27.48 13.55 13.67
N ILE A 336 27.44 12.44 12.93
CA ILE A 336 27.99 11.16 13.33
C ILE A 336 29.22 10.87 12.48
N ALA A 337 30.38 10.72 13.13
CA ALA A 337 31.59 10.29 12.45
C ALA A 337 31.53 8.80 12.12
N HIS A 338 32.19 8.38 11.02
CA HIS A 338 32.21 6.99 10.58
C HIS A 338 32.87 6.03 11.61
N ASP A 339 33.77 6.56 12.42
CA ASP A 339 34.55 5.89 13.47
C ASP A 339 34.20 6.37 14.88
N ALA A 340 32.95 6.86 15.06
CA ALA A 340 32.47 7.29 16.37
C ALA A 340 32.51 6.15 17.39
N ASP A 341 32.78 6.51 18.66
CA ASP A 341 32.58 5.59 19.76
C ASP A 341 31.16 5.05 19.81
N PRO A 342 30.95 3.81 20.28
CA PRO A 342 29.62 3.24 20.36
C PRO A 342 28.68 4.11 21.19
N PHE A 343 27.50 4.38 20.63
CA PHE A 343 26.40 5.03 21.33
C PHE A 343 25.74 4.11 22.34
N SER A 344 24.96 4.69 23.24
CA SER A 344 24.08 3.92 24.12
C SER A 344 23.11 3.06 23.29
N GLU A 345 22.62 1.97 23.86
CA GLU A 345 21.66 1.07 23.18
C GLU A 345 20.38 1.84 22.75
N ALA A 346 19.95 2.82 23.54
CA ALA A 346 18.79 3.65 23.23
C ALA A 346 19.04 4.53 22.00
N THR A 347 20.16 5.25 21.97
CA THR A 347 20.54 6.09 20.83
C THR A 347 20.80 5.28 19.58
N GLN A 348 21.45 4.11 19.68
CA GLN A 348 21.68 3.23 18.54
C GLN A 348 20.35 2.73 17.94
N ARG A 349 19.38 2.41 18.78
CA ARG A 349 18.03 2.00 18.33
C ARG A 349 17.34 3.09 17.52
N GLU A 350 17.40 4.34 17.95
CA GLU A 350 16.81 5.48 17.21
C GLU A 350 17.54 5.68 15.87
N LEU A 351 18.87 5.58 15.84
CA LEU A 351 19.65 5.65 14.60
C LEU A 351 19.28 4.54 13.62
N ASP A 352 19.18 3.30 14.10
CA ASP A 352 18.80 2.15 13.26
C ASP A 352 17.39 2.34 12.69
N LEU A 353 16.44 2.86 13.49
CA LEU A 353 15.07 3.13 13.05
C LEU A 353 15.03 4.23 11.96
N ILE A 354 15.80 5.32 12.15
CA ILE A 354 15.90 6.40 11.17
C ILE A 354 16.52 5.87 9.86
N ALA A 355 17.55 5.02 9.96
CA ALA A 355 18.17 4.38 8.80
C ALA A 355 17.18 3.48 8.07
N ALA A 356 16.41 2.65 8.78
CA ALA A 356 15.36 1.82 8.19
C ALA A 356 14.26 2.66 7.52
N ALA A 357 13.85 3.77 8.14
CA ALA A 357 12.89 4.70 7.55
C ALA A 357 13.42 5.33 6.25
N LYS A 358 14.70 5.75 6.25
CA LYS A 358 15.36 6.27 5.04
C LYS A 358 15.36 5.22 3.92
N GLN A 359 15.71 3.98 4.24
CA GLN A 359 15.71 2.89 3.27
C GLN A 359 14.30 2.60 2.73
N ALA A 360 13.28 2.63 3.58
CA ALA A 360 11.89 2.47 3.15
C ALA A 360 11.47 3.59 2.17
N VAL A 361 11.87 4.84 2.43
CA VAL A 361 11.64 5.96 1.52
C VAL A 361 12.37 5.77 0.19
N ASP A 362 13.62 5.31 0.21
CA ASP A 362 14.40 5.06 -1.00
C ASP A 362 13.79 3.94 -1.86
N ASN A 363 13.28 2.89 -1.23
CA ASN A 363 12.70 1.74 -1.91
C ASN A 363 11.27 2.00 -2.43
N PHE A 364 10.42 2.65 -1.64
CA PHE A 364 8.98 2.74 -1.90
C PHE A 364 8.49 4.16 -2.21
N GLY A 365 9.37 5.14 -2.14
CA GLY A 365 9.09 6.54 -2.44
C GLY A 365 8.81 7.43 -1.20
N PRO A 366 8.81 8.76 -1.38
CA PRO A 366 8.78 9.73 -0.28
C PRO A 366 7.49 9.70 0.55
N ARG A 367 6.42 9.12 0.02
CA ARG A 367 5.15 8.96 0.72
C ARG A 367 5.13 7.79 1.70
N MET A 368 6.18 6.95 1.71
CA MET A 368 6.24 5.79 2.60
C MET A 368 6.37 6.19 4.07
N VAL A 369 7.29 7.12 4.40
CA VAL A 369 7.48 7.63 5.77
C VAL A 369 7.53 9.17 5.73
N PRO A 370 6.38 9.85 5.58
CA PRO A 370 6.36 11.30 5.40
C PRO A 370 6.41 12.09 6.70
N HIS A 371 6.07 11.48 7.84
CA HIS A 371 5.92 12.18 9.11
C HIS A 371 6.66 11.50 10.26
N SER A 372 7.23 12.33 11.12
CA SER A 372 7.66 11.96 12.47
C SER A 372 6.81 12.73 13.48
N ILE A 373 6.09 12.02 14.33
CA ILE A 373 5.18 12.57 15.33
C ILE A 373 5.90 12.58 16.68
N ILE A 374 6.05 13.75 17.27
CA ILE A 374 6.63 13.91 18.60
C ILE A 374 5.49 14.08 19.60
N SER A 375 5.32 13.09 20.48
CA SER A 375 4.35 13.15 21.56
C SER A 375 4.92 13.86 22.79
N MET A 376 4.06 14.30 23.70
CA MET A 376 4.42 14.93 24.98
C MET A 376 5.31 16.18 24.83
N ALA A 377 5.32 16.82 23.65
CA ALA A 377 5.98 18.10 23.45
C ALA A 377 5.29 19.18 24.31
N GLN A 378 6.09 19.95 25.08
CA GLN A 378 5.60 21.01 25.96
C GLN A 378 5.70 22.38 25.28
#